data_96060c73cd0f9da90348b4debd7e8a44
#
_entry.id   96060c73cd0f9da90348b4debd7e8a44
#
_cell.length_a   1.000
_cell.length_b   1.000
_cell.length_c   1.000
_cell.angle_alpha   90.00
_cell.angle_beta   90.00
_cell.angle_gamma   90.00
#
_symmetry.space_group_name_H-M   'P 1'
#
loop_
_entity.id
_entity.type
_entity.pdbx_description
1 polymer ?
#
loop_
_entity_poly.entity_id
_entity_poly.type
_entity_poly.pdbx_seq_one_letter_code
_entity_poly.pdbx_strand_id
1 'polypeptide(L)'
;MKEYRLTDWLPTTKKEVELRGWDELDVILFSGDAYVDHPSFGAAVIGRILEAEGLRVAIVPQPNWRDDLRDFRKLGRPRLFFGISAGCMDSMVNKYTANKRLRSDDAYTPDGRPDMRPEYPSIVYTQILKKLYPDVPVVLGGIEASMRRLSHYDYWQDRLKKSILCESGADMLIYGMGEKPICELVRRLTALCDNQDGVISSSDIHSPALSSIPQTAYLTRKYESDENDITLYSHEECLADKKKQATNFRHIEEESNKYAAARIVQAVDGKTVVVNPPYPPMTEKELDRSFDLPYTRLPHPKYKGKRIPAYDMIKFSVNIHRGCFGGCAFCTISAHQGKFIVSRSKESILKEVKEVVQLPDFKGNLSDLGGPSANMYKMGGKDLSLCKRCKRPSCIHPKVCPNLNTNHRPLLDIYYAVDSLPEIKRSFIGSGVRYDLLLHQSKDATVNKITAEYTLSLIHISEPTRLQL
;
A
#
# COMPACT_ATOMS: atom_id res chain seq x y z
N MET A 1 -27.25 -5.92 -15.35
CA MET A 1 -25.89 -6.30 -14.92
C MET A 1 -24.90 -5.85 -15.99
N LYS A 2 -23.78 -5.28 -15.60
CA LYS A 2 -22.70 -4.88 -16.53
C LYS A 2 -22.07 -6.16 -17.08
N GLU A 3 -21.99 -6.31 -18.38
CA GLU A 3 -21.24 -7.40 -19.02
C GLU A 3 -19.78 -6.99 -19.12
N TYR A 4 -18.88 -7.89 -18.70
CA TYR A 4 -17.46 -7.69 -18.72
C TYR A 4 -16.80 -8.57 -19.77
N ARG A 5 -15.86 -8.00 -20.53
CA ARG A 5 -14.99 -8.72 -21.45
C ARG A 5 -13.66 -9.03 -20.74
N LEU A 6 -12.95 -10.05 -21.19
CA LEU A 6 -11.63 -10.43 -20.61
C LEU A 6 -10.64 -9.26 -20.67
N THR A 7 -10.75 -8.40 -21.66
CA THR A 7 -9.92 -7.19 -21.83
C THR A 7 -10.25 -6.07 -20.83
N ASP A 8 -11.28 -6.19 -20.01
CA ASP A 8 -11.59 -5.21 -18.96
C ASP A 8 -10.66 -5.39 -17.72
N TRP A 9 -9.98 -6.54 -17.59
CA TRP A 9 -8.91 -6.76 -16.62
C TRP A 9 -7.55 -6.53 -17.27
N LEU A 10 -6.54 -6.19 -16.46
CA LEU A 10 -5.16 -6.22 -16.92
C LEU A 10 -4.75 -7.66 -17.27
N PRO A 11 -3.98 -7.88 -18.33
CA PRO A 11 -3.64 -9.22 -18.78
C PRO A 11 -2.74 -9.95 -17.78
N THR A 12 -2.90 -11.27 -17.70
CA THR A 12 -2.11 -12.18 -16.86
C THR A 12 -1.39 -13.26 -17.67
N THR A 13 -1.72 -13.36 -18.98
CA THR A 13 -1.19 -14.34 -19.91
C THR A 13 -0.83 -13.69 -21.24
N LYS A 14 0.06 -14.32 -22.02
CA LYS A 14 0.44 -13.85 -23.36
C LYS A 14 -0.77 -13.72 -24.29
N LYS A 15 -1.69 -14.69 -24.24
CA LYS A 15 -2.94 -14.63 -25.02
C LYS A 15 -3.79 -13.40 -24.71
N GLU A 16 -3.86 -13.00 -23.43
CA GLU A 16 -4.60 -11.80 -23.03
C GLU A 16 -3.90 -10.51 -23.48
N VAL A 17 -2.56 -10.49 -23.53
CA VAL A 17 -1.77 -9.40 -24.13
C VAL A 17 -2.06 -9.27 -25.62
N GLU A 18 -2.05 -10.38 -26.35
CA GLU A 18 -2.39 -10.45 -27.78
C GLU A 18 -3.82 -10.00 -28.06
N LEU A 19 -4.80 -10.36 -27.19
CA LEU A 19 -6.20 -9.90 -27.32
C LEU A 19 -6.35 -8.37 -27.19
N ARG A 20 -5.40 -7.69 -26.56
CA ARG A 20 -5.34 -6.21 -26.50
C ARG A 20 -4.61 -5.59 -27.68
N GLY A 21 -4.09 -6.40 -28.62
CA GLY A 21 -3.29 -5.95 -29.75
C GLY A 21 -1.88 -5.45 -29.34
N TRP A 22 -1.34 -5.95 -28.23
CA TRP A 22 -0.03 -5.55 -27.74
C TRP A 22 1.03 -6.59 -28.11
N ASP A 23 2.11 -6.14 -28.72
CA ASP A 23 3.26 -6.97 -29.09
C ASP A 23 4.31 -7.05 -27.98
N GLU A 24 4.37 -6.02 -27.14
CA GLU A 24 5.28 -5.91 -26.00
C GLU A 24 4.59 -5.27 -24.79
N LEU A 25 5.21 -5.41 -23.64
CA LEU A 25 4.75 -4.82 -22.37
C LEU A 25 5.75 -3.77 -21.87
N ASP A 26 5.24 -2.67 -21.32
CA ASP A 26 6.07 -1.65 -20.70
C ASP A 26 6.45 -2.02 -19.27
N VAL A 27 5.49 -2.56 -18.52
CA VAL A 27 5.67 -2.98 -17.12
C VAL A 27 4.99 -4.31 -16.86
N ILE A 28 5.68 -5.18 -16.13
CA ILE A 28 5.10 -6.44 -15.62
C ILE A 28 5.14 -6.40 -14.09
N LEU A 29 3.96 -6.51 -13.46
CA LEU A 29 3.81 -6.50 -12.01
C LEU A 29 3.71 -7.93 -11.47
N PHE A 30 4.57 -8.28 -10.53
CA PHE A 30 4.51 -9.55 -9.79
C PHE A 30 3.89 -9.32 -8.42
N SER A 31 2.87 -10.09 -8.07
CA SER A 31 2.15 -9.97 -6.80
C SER A 31 2.10 -11.30 -6.06
N GLY A 32 2.31 -11.26 -4.74
CA GLY A 32 2.07 -12.41 -3.87
C GLY A 32 0.59 -12.75 -3.69
N ASP A 33 -0.33 -11.85 -4.01
CA ASP A 33 -1.78 -12.05 -3.91
C ASP A 33 -2.38 -12.55 -5.24
N ALA A 34 -3.53 -13.20 -5.15
CA ALA A 34 -4.42 -13.42 -6.29
C ALA A 34 -4.84 -12.05 -6.89
N TYR A 35 -5.02 -12.01 -8.20
CA TYR A 35 -5.43 -10.77 -8.86
C TYR A 35 -6.93 -10.53 -8.72
N VAL A 36 -7.26 -9.53 -7.92
CA VAL A 36 -8.58 -8.91 -7.82
C VAL A 36 -8.43 -7.47 -8.31
N ASP A 37 -9.21 -7.09 -9.30
CA ASP A 37 -9.16 -5.74 -9.89
C ASP A 37 -10.00 -4.76 -9.05
N HIS A 38 -9.48 -4.38 -7.90
CA HIS A 38 -10.20 -3.62 -6.89
C HIS A 38 -9.29 -2.54 -6.26
N PRO A 39 -9.80 -1.35 -5.92
CA PRO A 39 -8.99 -0.25 -5.37
C PRO A 39 -8.38 -0.52 -3.99
N SER A 40 -8.72 -1.63 -3.35
CA SER A 40 -8.08 -2.10 -2.11
C SER A 40 -6.93 -3.09 -2.34
N PHE A 41 -6.64 -3.48 -3.59
CA PHE A 41 -5.54 -4.38 -3.92
C PHE A 41 -4.40 -3.61 -4.59
N GLY A 42 -3.24 -3.54 -3.94
CA GLY A 42 -2.12 -2.70 -4.37
C GLY A 42 -1.64 -2.96 -5.80
N ALA A 43 -1.57 -4.22 -6.23
CA ALA A 43 -1.18 -4.56 -7.61
C ALA A 43 -2.19 -4.04 -8.66
N ALA A 44 -3.49 -4.09 -8.35
CA ALA A 44 -4.53 -3.52 -9.20
C ALA A 44 -4.42 -1.99 -9.25
N VAL A 45 -4.24 -1.33 -8.11
CA VAL A 45 -4.09 0.13 -8.03
C VAL A 45 -2.91 0.59 -8.88
N ILE A 46 -1.72 0.03 -8.66
CA ILE A 46 -0.52 0.41 -9.42
C ILE A 46 -0.68 0.07 -10.90
N GLY A 47 -1.23 -1.10 -11.22
CA GLY A 47 -1.47 -1.49 -12.61
C GLY A 47 -2.43 -0.56 -13.35
N ARG A 48 -3.54 -0.17 -12.71
CA ARG A 48 -4.50 0.77 -13.29
C ARG A 48 -3.96 2.19 -13.42
N ILE A 49 -3.14 2.63 -12.49
CA ILE A 49 -2.45 3.93 -12.59
C ILE A 49 -1.49 3.93 -13.79
N LEU A 50 -0.69 2.89 -13.93
CA LEU A 50 0.25 2.76 -15.06
C LEU A 50 -0.49 2.66 -16.42
N GLU A 51 -1.61 1.92 -16.47
CA GLU A 51 -2.47 1.88 -17.65
C GLU A 51 -3.04 3.26 -17.99
N ALA A 52 -3.45 4.03 -16.96
CA ALA A 52 -3.95 5.41 -17.13
C ALA A 52 -2.87 6.41 -17.58
N GLU A 53 -1.58 6.12 -17.32
CA GLU A 53 -0.44 6.86 -17.87
C GLU A 53 -0.10 6.39 -19.33
N GLY A 54 -0.91 5.52 -19.92
CA GLY A 54 -0.75 5.06 -21.32
C GLY A 54 0.17 3.87 -21.51
N LEU A 55 0.56 3.17 -20.46
CA LEU A 55 1.49 2.05 -20.51
C LEU A 55 0.77 0.70 -20.71
N ARG A 56 1.43 -0.23 -21.38
CA ARG A 56 1.00 -1.62 -21.55
C ARG A 56 1.45 -2.43 -20.33
N VAL A 57 0.53 -2.76 -19.46
CA VAL A 57 0.82 -3.36 -18.15
C VAL A 57 0.19 -4.74 -18.03
N ALA A 58 0.94 -5.69 -17.50
CA ALA A 58 0.45 -7.01 -17.16
C ALA A 58 0.71 -7.34 -15.68
N ILE A 59 -0.11 -8.23 -15.11
CA ILE A 59 0.05 -8.71 -13.74
C ILE A 59 0.34 -10.21 -13.76
N VAL A 60 1.37 -10.65 -13.03
CA VAL A 60 1.66 -12.06 -12.73
C VAL A 60 1.31 -12.29 -11.25
N PRO A 61 0.08 -12.75 -10.96
CA PRO A 61 -0.34 -13.01 -9.60
C PRO A 61 0.13 -14.38 -9.14
N GLN A 62 0.71 -14.45 -7.96
CA GLN A 62 1.14 -15.69 -7.29
C GLN A 62 1.97 -16.62 -8.21
N PRO A 63 3.12 -16.12 -8.76
CA PRO A 63 3.96 -16.95 -9.63
C PRO A 63 4.49 -18.17 -8.89
N ASN A 64 4.52 -19.32 -9.55
CA ASN A 64 5.14 -20.51 -8.97
C ASN A 64 6.67 -20.37 -9.00
N TRP A 65 7.30 -20.37 -7.84
CA TRP A 65 8.74 -20.22 -7.65
C TRP A 65 9.48 -21.57 -7.44
N ARG A 66 8.73 -22.68 -7.41
CA ARG A 66 9.24 -24.03 -7.08
C ARG A 66 9.44 -24.92 -8.28
N ASP A 67 8.98 -24.52 -9.46
CA ASP A 67 9.04 -25.29 -10.69
C ASP A 67 10.10 -24.77 -11.69
N ASP A 68 9.85 -24.96 -12.96
CA ASP A 68 10.68 -24.49 -14.08
C ASP A 68 10.67 -22.95 -14.28
N LEU A 69 10.09 -22.19 -13.39
CA LEU A 69 9.97 -20.72 -13.43
C LEU A 69 9.18 -20.21 -14.66
N ARG A 70 8.25 -21.01 -15.16
CA ARG A 70 7.43 -20.67 -16.33
C ARG A 70 6.67 -19.36 -16.13
N ASP A 71 6.12 -19.14 -14.93
CA ASP A 71 5.37 -17.94 -14.62
C ASP A 71 6.21 -16.65 -14.69
N PHE A 72 7.51 -16.76 -14.41
CA PHE A 72 8.45 -15.64 -14.52
C PHE A 72 8.90 -15.38 -15.96
N ARG A 73 8.72 -16.33 -16.89
CA ARG A 73 9.13 -16.23 -18.28
C ARG A 73 7.99 -16.00 -19.26
N LYS A 74 6.74 -16.36 -18.90
CA LYS A 74 5.59 -16.43 -19.83
C LYS A 74 5.23 -15.12 -20.54
N LEU A 75 5.54 -13.97 -19.92
CA LEU A 75 5.26 -12.65 -20.49
C LEU A 75 6.51 -11.99 -21.10
N GLY A 76 7.68 -12.61 -20.99
CA GLY A 76 8.92 -12.09 -21.53
C GLY A 76 9.51 -10.93 -20.74
N ARG A 77 10.27 -10.08 -21.44
CA ARG A 77 10.95 -8.89 -20.91
C ARG A 77 10.04 -7.66 -21.05
N PRO A 78 9.84 -6.85 -20.01
CA PRO A 78 9.21 -5.55 -20.16
C PRO A 78 10.17 -4.51 -20.72
N ARG A 79 9.65 -3.48 -21.33
CA ARG A 79 10.43 -2.36 -21.87
C ARG A 79 11.07 -1.51 -20.77
N LEU A 80 10.35 -1.28 -19.67
CA LEU A 80 10.78 -0.38 -18.61
C LEU A 80 11.29 -1.12 -17.37
N PHE A 81 10.45 -1.89 -16.68
CA PHE A 81 10.84 -2.57 -15.43
C PHE A 81 9.87 -3.69 -15.02
N PHE A 82 10.36 -4.54 -14.10
CA PHE A 82 9.52 -5.41 -13.30
C PHE A 82 9.16 -4.73 -11.97
N GLY A 83 7.86 -4.66 -11.66
CA GLY A 83 7.38 -4.22 -10.36
C GLY A 83 7.04 -5.40 -9.47
N ILE A 84 7.42 -5.38 -8.20
CA ILE A 84 7.21 -6.51 -7.28
C ILE A 84 6.56 -6.03 -5.98
N SER A 85 5.53 -6.76 -5.55
CA SER A 85 4.89 -6.60 -4.25
C SER A 85 4.62 -7.96 -3.62
N ALA A 86 4.83 -8.08 -2.31
CA ALA A 86 4.45 -9.28 -1.55
C ALA A 86 2.92 -9.49 -1.46
N GLY A 87 2.15 -8.45 -1.75
CA GLY A 87 0.70 -8.40 -1.65
C GLY A 87 0.21 -7.30 -0.70
N CYS A 88 -1.07 -7.36 -0.33
CA CYS A 88 -1.71 -6.37 0.56
C CYS A 88 -1.21 -6.44 2.00
N MET A 89 -0.68 -7.60 2.42
CA MET A 89 -0.10 -7.81 3.74
C MET A 89 1.39 -8.15 3.63
N ASP A 90 2.11 -7.91 4.73
CA ASP A 90 3.44 -8.48 4.92
C ASP A 90 3.35 -10.01 4.86
N SER A 91 4.24 -10.65 4.09
CA SER A 91 4.18 -12.10 3.83
C SER A 91 4.31 -12.93 5.10
N MET A 92 5.15 -12.49 6.02
CA MET A 92 5.41 -13.21 7.27
C MET A 92 4.22 -13.09 8.23
N VAL A 93 3.58 -11.91 8.30
CA VAL A 93 2.34 -11.70 9.05
C VAL A 93 1.19 -12.50 8.44
N ASN A 94 1.15 -12.61 7.11
CA ASN A 94 0.14 -13.39 6.41
C ASN A 94 0.32 -14.90 6.60
N LYS A 95 1.56 -15.39 6.63
CA LYS A 95 1.90 -16.82 6.73
C LYS A 95 1.91 -17.34 8.16
N TYR A 96 2.27 -16.52 9.14
CA TYR A 96 2.47 -16.92 10.52
C TYR A 96 1.56 -16.17 11.49
N THR A 97 1.21 -16.82 12.58
CA THR A 97 0.62 -16.17 13.76
C THR A 97 1.70 -15.43 14.58
N ALA A 98 1.28 -14.59 15.53
CA ALA A 98 2.21 -13.93 16.46
C ALA A 98 3.09 -14.92 17.25
N ASN A 99 2.62 -16.14 17.48
CA ASN A 99 3.37 -17.22 18.13
C ASN A 99 4.20 -18.07 17.16
N LYS A 100 4.52 -17.54 15.97
CA LYS A 100 5.31 -18.19 14.91
C LYS A 100 4.74 -19.53 14.41
N ARG A 101 3.44 -19.78 14.58
CA ARG A 101 2.76 -20.95 14.03
C ARG A 101 2.28 -20.67 12.62
N LEU A 102 2.44 -21.63 11.72
CA LEU A 102 1.86 -21.54 10.38
C LEU A 102 0.33 -21.38 10.47
N ARG A 103 -0.21 -20.47 9.65
CA ARG A 103 -1.65 -20.35 9.45
C ARG A 103 -2.13 -21.46 8.52
N SER A 104 -3.34 -21.94 8.78
CA SER A 104 -4.00 -22.98 7.98
C SER A 104 -4.57 -22.46 6.67
N ASP A 105 -4.72 -21.13 6.56
CA ASP A 105 -5.34 -20.46 5.41
C ASP A 105 -4.65 -19.15 5.06
N ASP A 106 -4.81 -18.73 3.81
CA ASP A 106 -4.37 -17.43 3.28
C ASP A 106 -5.56 -16.76 2.59
N ALA A 107 -6.09 -15.71 3.20
CA ALA A 107 -7.27 -15.00 2.69
C ALA A 107 -7.08 -14.38 1.29
N TYR A 108 -5.83 -14.16 0.86
CA TYR A 108 -5.51 -13.53 -0.43
C TYR A 108 -5.24 -14.54 -1.54
N THR A 109 -5.52 -15.81 -1.29
CA THR A 109 -5.33 -16.88 -2.29
C THR A 109 -6.65 -17.53 -2.68
N PRO A 110 -6.73 -18.14 -3.88
CA PRO A 110 -7.92 -18.88 -4.27
C PRO A 110 -8.19 -20.04 -3.31
N ASP A 111 -9.44 -20.15 -2.86
CA ASP A 111 -9.94 -21.13 -1.89
C ASP A 111 -9.23 -21.08 -0.53
N GLY A 112 -8.60 -19.93 -0.20
CA GLY A 112 -7.87 -19.75 1.05
C GLY A 112 -6.63 -20.64 1.19
N ARG A 113 -6.09 -21.18 0.10
CA ARG A 113 -4.97 -22.13 0.14
C ARG A 113 -3.72 -21.51 0.76
N PRO A 114 -3.14 -22.10 1.81
CA PRO A 114 -1.89 -21.62 2.37
C PRO A 114 -0.71 -21.92 1.44
N ASP A 115 0.43 -21.27 1.72
CA ASP A 115 1.72 -21.57 1.08
C ASP A 115 1.77 -21.33 -0.45
N MET A 116 0.89 -20.45 -0.97
CA MET A 116 0.87 -20.05 -2.38
C MET A 116 1.86 -18.93 -2.70
N ARG A 117 2.59 -18.44 -1.71
CA ARG A 117 3.69 -17.48 -1.85
C ARG A 117 4.89 -17.92 -1.01
N PRO A 118 6.15 -17.60 -1.39
CA PRO A 118 7.32 -17.88 -0.57
C PRO A 118 7.31 -17.02 0.69
N GLU A 119 8.21 -17.31 1.62
CA GLU A 119 8.62 -16.35 2.62
C GLU A 119 9.37 -15.21 1.92
N TYR A 120 9.09 -13.98 2.33
CA TYR A 120 9.69 -12.78 1.73
C TYR A 120 9.59 -12.76 0.18
N PRO A 121 8.38 -12.79 -0.41
CA PRO A 121 8.22 -12.87 -1.87
C PRO A 121 8.93 -11.73 -2.60
N SER A 122 9.00 -10.54 -1.99
CA SER A 122 9.75 -9.41 -2.58
C SER A 122 11.22 -9.75 -2.80
N ILE A 123 11.85 -10.54 -1.92
CA ILE A 123 13.23 -11.01 -2.09
C ILE A 123 13.30 -12.12 -3.12
N VAL A 124 12.50 -13.17 -2.94
CA VAL A 124 12.54 -14.38 -3.78
C VAL A 124 12.23 -14.06 -5.24
N TYR A 125 11.17 -13.29 -5.49
CA TYR A 125 10.79 -12.93 -6.86
C TYR A 125 11.83 -12.03 -7.52
N THR A 126 12.41 -11.09 -6.78
CA THR A 126 13.50 -10.25 -7.31
C THR A 126 14.72 -11.08 -7.71
N GLN A 127 15.18 -11.98 -6.83
CA GLN A 127 16.34 -12.82 -7.10
C GLN A 127 16.12 -13.71 -8.34
N ILE A 128 14.91 -14.26 -8.50
CA ILE A 128 14.55 -15.03 -9.69
C ILE A 128 14.60 -14.16 -10.95
N LEU A 129 13.98 -12.97 -10.91
CA LEU A 129 13.94 -12.07 -12.05
C LEU A 129 15.32 -11.53 -12.41
N LYS A 130 16.15 -11.19 -11.44
CA LYS A 130 17.54 -10.75 -11.66
C LYS A 130 18.42 -11.86 -12.23
N LYS A 131 18.13 -13.13 -11.90
CA LYS A 131 18.81 -14.28 -12.53
C LYS A 131 18.38 -14.49 -13.99
N LEU A 132 17.07 -14.31 -14.28
CA LEU A 132 16.51 -14.52 -15.64
C LEU A 132 16.76 -13.32 -16.56
N TYR A 133 16.73 -12.11 -16.02
CA TYR A 133 16.81 -10.84 -16.74
C TYR A 133 17.70 -9.86 -15.95
N PRO A 134 19.04 -10.09 -15.94
CA PRO A 134 19.97 -9.36 -15.08
C PRO A 134 20.05 -7.87 -15.35
N ASP A 135 19.77 -7.47 -16.57
CA ASP A 135 19.84 -6.10 -17.08
C ASP A 135 18.52 -5.32 -16.91
N VAL A 136 17.39 -6.02 -16.66
CA VAL A 136 16.09 -5.37 -16.52
C VAL A 136 15.94 -4.77 -15.10
N PRO A 137 15.50 -3.52 -14.99
CA PRO A 137 15.23 -2.92 -13.69
C PRO A 137 14.16 -3.68 -12.90
N VAL A 138 14.37 -3.79 -11.58
CA VAL A 138 13.39 -4.32 -10.63
C VAL A 138 13.06 -3.26 -9.58
N VAL A 139 11.78 -2.90 -9.50
CA VAL A 139 11.25 -1.91 -8.55
C VAL A 139 10.37 -2.60 -7.52
N LEU A 140 10.74 -2.49 -6.25
CA LEU A 140 9.95 -3.02 -5.14
C LEU A 140 8.87 -2.03 -4.70
N GLY A 141 7.73 -2.54 -4.24
CA GLY A 141 6.66 -1.75 -3.63
C GLY A 141 5.87 -2.54 -2.59
N GLY A 142 4.87 -1.89 -2.01
CA GLY A 142 4.00 -2.47 -1.00
C GLY A 142 4.57 -2.46 0.41
N ILE A 143 3.79 -3.00 1.36
CA ILE A 143 4.07 -2.89 2.80
C ILE A 143 5.36 -3.63 3.21
N GLU A 144 5.59 -4.83 2.69
CA GLU A 144 6.77 -5.63 3.00
C GLU A 144 8.07 -4.89 2.66
N ALA A 145 8.14 -4.34 1.45
CA ALA A 145 9.28 -3.56 1.00
C ALA A 145 9.44 -2.26 1.80
N SER A 146 8.33 -1.54 2.03
CA SER A 146 8.33 -0.28 2.78
C SER A 146 8.88 -0.43 4.19
N MET A 147 8.47 -1.48 4.90
CA MET A 147 8.89 -1.72 6.28
C MET A 147 10.32 -2.25 6.40
N ARG A 148 10.90 -2.78 5.32
CA ARG A 148 12.25 -3.36 5.27
C ARG A 148 13.24 -2.52 4.45
N ARG A 149 12.94 -1.25 4.17
CA ARG A 149 13.80 -0.37 3.35
C ARG A 149 15.14 -0.01 3.98
N LEU A 150 15.23 -0.10 5.31
CA LEU A 150 16.43 0.11 6.13
C LEU A 150 16.76 -1.15 6.94
N SER A 151 17.85 -1.13 7.71
CA SER A 151 18.12 -2.20 8.67
C SER A 151 16.98 -2.32 9.67
N HIS A 152 16.49 -3.55 9.85
CA HIS A 152 15.30 -3.82 10.64
C HIS A 152 15.44 -5.11 11.44
N TYR A 153 14.77 -5.17 12.59
CA TYR A 153 14.66 -6.40 13.36
C TYR A 153 13.60 -7.30 12.72
N ASP A 154 14.02 -8.51 12.34
CA ASP A 154 13.12 -9.55 11.86
C ASP A 154 12.69 -10.45 13.02
N TYR A 155 11.43 -10.33 13.41
CA TYR A 155 10.83 -11.07 14.51
C TYR A 155 10.87 -12.60 14.28
N TRP A 156 10.67 -13.02 13.04
CA TRP A 156 10.55 -14.44 12.69
C TRP A 156 11.88 -15.16 12.80
N GLN A 157 12.96 -14.52 12.35
CA GLN A 157 14.33 -15.02 12.38
C GLN A 157 15.11 -14.60 13.64
N ASP A 158 14.49 -13.76 14.49
CA ASP A 158 15.09 -13.21 15.72
C ASP A 158 16.47 -12.59 15.50
N ARG A 159 16.59 -11.77 14.48
CA ARG A 159 17.85 -11.09 14.14
C ARG A 159 17.64 -9.75 13.44
N LEU A 160 18.66 -8.91 13.53
CA LEU A 160 18.74 -7.69 12.73
C LEU A 160 19.12 -8.06 11.29
N LYS A 161 18.29 -7.63 10.34
CA LYS A 161 18.50 -7.81 8.89
C LYS A 161 18.89 -6.51 8.22
N LYS A 162 19.61 -6.62 7.11
CA LYS A 162 19.96 -5.51 6.23
C LYS A 162 18.70 -4.97 5.52
N SER A 163 18.85 -3.82 4.85
CA SER A 163 17.83 -3.35 3.93
C SER A 163 17.45 -4.44 2.93
N ILE A 164 16.16 -4.53 2.61
CA ILE A 164 15.63 -5.43 1.58
C ILE A 164 16.28 -5.22 0.21
N LEU A 165 16.76 -4.01 -0.09
CA LEU A 165 17.52 -3.71 -1.31
C LEU A 165 18.85 -4.49 -1.34
N CYS A 166 19.52 -4.64 -0.20
CA CYS A 166 20.75 -5.44 -0.12
C CYS A 166 20.47 -6.93 -0.29
N GLU A 167 19.39 -7.42 0.32
CA GLU A 167 19.06 -8.85 0.32
C GLU A 167 18.47 -9.31 -1.02
N SER A 168 17.64 -8.49 -1.66
CA SER A 168 16.95 -8.84 -2.90
C SER A 168 17.78 -8.57 -4.16
N GLY A 169 18.62 -7.54 -4.15
CA GLY A 169 19.30 -7.02 -5.33
C GLY A 169 18.39 -6.18 -6.25
N ALA A 170 17.27 -5.68 -5.74
CA ALA A 170 16.42 -4.75 -6.48
C ALA A 170 17.13 -3.40 -6.70
N ASP A 171 16.77 -2.73 -7.80
CA ASP A 171 17.41 -1.46 -8.20
C ASP A 171 16.82 -0.26 -7.46
N MET A 172 15.52 -0.29 -7.20
CA MET A 172 14.80 0.78 -6.51
C MET A 172 13.64 0.21 -5.68
N LEU A 173 13.26 0.95 -4.64
CA LEU A 173 12.10 0.67 -3.82
C LEU A 173 11.24 1.93 -3.73
N ILE A 174 9.94 1.79 -3.96
CA ILE A 174 8.92 2.80 -3.71
C ILE A 174 8.22 2.43 -2.41
N TYR A 175 8.29 3.31 -1.39
CA TYR A 175 7.67 3.03 -0.09
C TYR A 175 6.37 3.82 0.12
N GLY A 176 5.54 3.36 1.03
CA GLY A 176 4.26 4.00 1.33
C GLY A 176 3.25 3.88 0.19
N MET A 177 2.46 4.93 0.01
CA MET A 177 1.43 4.99 -1.05
C MET A 177 2.10 5.34 -2.38
N GLY A 178 2.17 4.37 -3.28
CA GLY A 178 3.02 4.40 -4.48
C GLY A 178 2.52 5.23 -5.66
N GLU A 179 1.34 5.84 -5.60
CA GLU A 179 0.67 6.49 -6.74
C GLU A 179 1.51 7.61 -7.37
N LYS A 180 1.98 8.55 -6.56
CA LYS A 180 2.78 9.69 -7.06
C LYS A 180 4.17 9.27 -7.54
N PRO A 181 4.96 8.55 -6.73
CA PRO A 181 6.30 8.16 -7.16
C PRO A 181 6.30 7.23 -8.38
N ILE A 182 5.31 6.36 -8.57
CA ILE A 182 5.27 5.50 -9.75
C ILE A 182 4.97 6.30 -11.03
N CYS A 183 4.05 7.26 -10.98
CA CYS A 183 3.80 8.15 -12.12
C CYS A 183 5.04 8.96 -12.50
N GLU A 184 5.77 9.49 -11.51
CA GLU A 184 6.99 10.23 -11.76
C GLU A 184 8.11 9.33 -12.32
N LEU A 185 8.26 8.12 -11.78
CA LEU A 185 9.22 7.15 -12.26
C LEU A 185 8.97 6.81 -13.73
N VAL A 186 7.74 6.42 -14.10
CA VAL A 186 7.46 6.03 -15.48
C VAL A 186 7.59 7.19 -16.46
N ARG A 187 7.20 8.39 -16.05
CA ARG A 187 7.37 9.59 -16.88
C ARG A 187 8.84 9.85 -17.22
N ARG A 188 9.73 9.76 -16.20
CA ARG A 188 11.18 9.95 -16.41
C ARG A 188 11.80 8.78 -17.18
N LEU A 189 11.38 7.54 -16.92
CA LEU A 189 11.86 6.37 -17.66
C LEU A 189 11.44 6.41 -19.13
N THR A 190 10.19 6.78 -19.42
CA THR A 190 9.71 6.92 -20.81
C THR A 190 10.52 7.98 -21.56
N ALA A 191 10.76 9.15 -20.93
CA ALA A 191 11.59 10.18 -21.53
C ALA A 191 13.04 9.75 -21.78
N LEU A 192 13.61 8.90 -20.90
CA LEU A 192 14.93 8.29 -21.12
C LEU A 192 14.90 7.27 -22.25
N CYS A 193 13.87 6.43 -22.28
CA CYS A 193 13.67 5.40 -23.28
C CYS A 193 13.58 5.99 -24.71
N ASP A 194 12.85 7.09 -24.86
CA ASP A 194 12.68 7.76 -26.15
C ASP A 194 13.99 8.37 -26.67
N ASN A 195 14.97 8.61 -25.76
CA ASN A 195 16.29 9.16 -26.10
C ASN A 195 17.37 8.07 -26.31
N GLN A 196 17.11 6.78 -26.00
CA GLN A 196 18.12 5.71 -25.94
C GLN A 196 17.70 4.43 -26.70
N ASP A 197 17.24 4.52 -27.94
CA ASP A 197 16.86 3.34 -28.76
C ASP A 197 15.84 2.38 -28.07
N GLY A 198 15.07 2.87 -27.13
CA GLY A 198 13.91 2.15 -26.59
C GLY A 198 14.16 1.11 -25.48
N VAL A 199 15.37 0.96 -24.94
CA VAL A 199 15.70 -0.02 -23.90
C VAL A 199 16.21 0.63 -22.62
N ILE A 200 15.59 0.33 -21.49
CA ILE A 200 16.02 0.74 -20.14
C ILE A 200 16.78 -0.43 -19.48
N SER A 201 17.89 -0.08 -18.81
CA SER A 201 18.72 -1.01 -18.04
C SER A 201 18.71 -0.70 -16.55
N SER A 202 19.15 -1.64 -15.74
CA SER A 202 19.32 -1.45 -14.29
C SER A 202 20.24 -0.28 -13.93
N SER A 203 21.24 0.02 -14.78
CA SER A 203 22.14 1.15 -14.54
C SER A 203 21.45 2.50 -14.68
N ASP A 204 20.42 2.61 -15.51
CA ASP A 204 19.70 3.87 -15.74
C ASP A 204 18.90 4.31 -14.50
N ILE A 205 18.44 3.34 -13.70
CA ILE A 205 17.72 3.61 -12.43
C ILE A 205 18.60 4.40 -11.44
N HIS A 206 19.91 4.21 -11.49
CA HIS A 206 20.84 4.91 -10.59
C HIS A 206 21.27 6.28 -11.11
N SER A 207 20.71 6.74 -12.23
CA SER A 207 20.98 8.09 -12.73
C SER A 207 20.50 9.15 -11.73
N PRO A 208 21.15 10.34 -11.67
CA PRO A 208 20.71 11.43 -10.80
C PRO A 208 19.25 11.83 -11.02
N ALA A 209 18.77 11.73 -12.25
CA ALA A 209 17.40 12.03 -12.59
C ALA A 209 16.39 11.10 -11.87
N LEU A 210 16.67 9.81 -11.77
CA LEU A 210 15.78 8.82 -11.17
C LEU A 210 16.00 8.68 -9.66
N SER A 211 17.24 8.75 -9.19
CA SER A 211 17.59 8.68 -7.76
C SER A 211 17.10 9.87 -6.94
N SER A 212 16.70 10.97 -7.58
CA SER A 212 16.13 12.15 -6.91
C SER A 212 14.61 12.09 -6.69
N ILE A 213 13.92 11.04 -7.18
CA ILE A 213 12.46 10.92 -7.03
C ILE A 213 12.10 10.79 -5.55
N PRO A 214 11.21 11.65 -5.02
CA PRO A 214 10.74 11.51 -3.64
C PRO A 214 10.05 10.17 -3.39
N GLN A 215 10.05 9.73 -2.13
CA GLN A 215 9.38 8.50 -1.69
C GLN A 215 9.96 7.21 -2.33
N THR A 216 11.24 7.27 -2.72
CA THR A 216 12.00 6.12 -3.19
C THR A 216 13.15 5.80 -2.26
N ALA A 217 13.68 4.58 -2.35
CA ALA A 217 14.93 4.19 -1.75
C ALA A 217 15.77 3.41 -2.75
N TYR A 218 17.08 3.56 -2.66
CA TYR A 218 18.05 2.90 -3.55
C TYR A 218 19.39 2.67 -2.83
N LEU A 219 20.24 1.83 -3.44
CA LEU A 219 21.61 1.56 -2.98
C LEU A 219 22.62 2.29 -3.87
N THR A 220 23.63 2.90 -3.24
CA THR A 220 24.76 3.49 -3.98
C THR A 220 26.09 3.17 -3.30
N ARG A 221 27.18 3.13 -4.07
CA ARG A 221 28.54 3.01 -3.53
C ARG A 221 29.17 4.37 -3.26
N LYS A 222 28.70 5.41 -3.95
CA LYS A 222 29.18 6.77 -3.79
C LYS A 222 28.02 7.64 -3.35
N TYR A 223 28.07 8.11 -2.15
CA TYR A 223 27.09 9.02 -1.59
C TYR A 223 27.80 10.15 -0.86
N GLU A 224 27.50 11.37 -1.29
CA GLU A 224 27.92 12.57 -0.57
C GLU A 224 26.74 13.02 0.29
N SER A 225 26.93 13.02 1.61
CA SER A 225 25.88 13.42 2.56
C SER A 225 25.65 14.92 2.48
N ASP A 226 24.38 15.32 2.47
CA ASP A 226 23.93 16.68 2.66
C ASP A 226 23.82 16.98 4.17
N GLU A 227 24.03 18.24 4.55
CA GLU A 227 23.90 18.69 5.96
C GLU A 227 22.49 18.48 6.54
N ASN A 228 21.48 18.39 5.68
CA ASN A 228 20.09 18.14 6.07
C ASN A 228 19.73 16.66 6.15
N ASP A 229 20.65 15.77 5.81
CA ASP A 229 20.39 14.33 5.86
C ASP A 229 20.38 13.80 7.29
N ILE A 230 19.50 12.86 7.57
CA ILE A 230 19.52 12.07 8.81
C ILE A 230 20.42 10.85 8.59
N THR A 231 21.66 10.94 9.05
CA THR A 231 22.60 9.81 8.99
C THR A 231 22.36 8.88 10.17
N LEU A 232 21.97 7.65 9.85
CA LEU A 232 21.79 6.57 10.83
C LEU A 232 23.11 5.87 11.12
N TYR A 233 23.20 5.24 12.30
CA TYR A 233 24.27 4.27 12.57
C TYR A 233 24.23 3.17 11.51
N SER A 234 25.41 2.69 11.08
CA SER A 234 25.51 1.63 10.08
C SER A 234 24.86 0.33 10.55
N HIS A 235 24.62 -0.57 9.61
CA HIS A 235 24.11 -1.91 9.94
C HIS A 235 25.06 -2.65 10.89
N GLU A 236 26.37 -2.57 10.65
CA GLU A 236 27.42 -3.21 11.43
C GLU A 236 27.50 -2.65 12.85
N GLU A 237 27.39 -1.34 13.00
CA GLU A 237 27.30 -0.70 14.32
C GLU A 237 26.05 -1.12 15.10
N CYS A 238 24.92 -1.28 14.43
CA CYS A 238 23.68 -1.75 15.04
C CYS A 238 23.73 -3.23 15.44
N LEU A 239 24.48 -4.06 14.70
CA LEU A 239 24.75 -5.45 15.10
C LEU A 239 25.59 -5.53 16.36
N ALA A 240 26.57 -4.61 16.52
CA ALA A 240 27.43 -4.55 17.68
C ALA A 240 26.75 -3.94 18.92
N ASP A 241 25.81 -3.01 18.73
CA ASP A 241 25.12 -2.31 19.82
C ASP A 241 23.64 -2.08 19.54
N LYS A 242 22.79 -2.79 20.29
CA LYS A 242 21.31 -2.67 20.22
C LYS A 242 20.81 -1.26 20.52
N LYS A 243 21.54 -0.45 21.31
CA LYS A 243 21.14 0.95 21.60
C LYS A 243 21.23 1.82 20.35
N LYS A 244 22.21 1.55 19.47
CA LYS A 244 22.33 2.23 18.18
C LYS A 244 21.14 1.93 17.29
N GLN A 245 20.70 0.67 17.21
CA GLN A 245 19.46 0.31 16.49
C GLN A 245 18.23 1.00 17.07
N ALA A 246 18.10 1.07 18.40
CA ALA A 246 16.99 1.79 19.03
C ALA A 246 17.00 3.30 18.72
N THR A 247 18.21 3.90 18.64
CA THR A 247 18.37 5.29 18.22
C THR A 247 17.97 5.49 16.76
N ASN A 248 18.41 4.61 15.87
CA ASN A 248 17.99 4.62 14.46
C ASN A 248 16.47 4.51 14.32
N PHE A 249 15.85 3.59 15.05
CA PHE A 249 14.40 3.42 15.03
C PHE A 249 13.67 4.69 15.46
N ARG A 250 14.16 5.38 16.50
CA ARG A 250 13.58 6.67 16.90
C ARG A 250 13.67 7.72 15.78
N HIS A 251 14.81 7.84 15.11
CA HIS A 251 14.95 8.77 13.98
C HIS A 251 14.00 8.43 12.82
N ILE A 252 13.88 7.14 12.48
CA ILE A 252 12.97 6.66 11.43
C ILE A 252 11.51 7.00 11.80
N GLU A 253 11.11 6.75 13.05
CA GLU A 253 9.77 7.09 13.54
C GLU A 253 9.50 8.59 13.54
N GLU A 254 10.46 9.41 14.01
CA GLU A 254 10.32 10.88 13.99
C GLU A 254 10.14 11.39 12.56
N GLU A 255 10.96 10.92 11.60
CA GLU A 255 10.86 11.34 10.20
C GLU A 255 9.56 10.86 9.55
N SER A 256 9.10 9.64 9.82
CA SER A 256 7.84 9.12 9.26
C SER A 256 6.60 9.89 9.74
N ASN A 257 6.71 10.64 10.84
CA ASN A 257 5.63 11.42 11.43
C ASN A 257 5.65 12.92 11.06
N LYS A 258 6.68 13.38 10.37
CA LYS A 258 6.77 14.76 9.90
C LYS A 258 5.97 14.99 8.61
N TYR A 259 5.47 16.20 8.45
CA TYR A 259 4.85 16.64 7.20
C TYR A 259 5.89 16.84 6.09
N ALA A 260 7.05 17.36 6.46
CA ALA A 260 8.21 17.48 5.59
C ALA A 260 9.37 16.75 6.27
N ALA A 261 9.62 15.53 5.85
CA ALA A 261 10.69 14.69 6.36
C ALA A 261 12.02 14.99 5.66
N ALA A 262 13.12 14.71 6.33
CA ALA A 262 14.44 14.73 5.74
C ALA A 262 14.74 13.41 5.00
N ARG A 263 15.79 13.42 4.17
CA ARG A 263 16.37 12.21 3.61
C ARG A 263 17.05 11.42 4.74
N ILE A 264 16.92 10.09 4.70
CA ILE A 264 17.57 9.19 5.64
C ILE A 264 18.62 8.38 4.89
N VAL A 265 19.81 8.27 5.48
CA VAL A 265 20.91 7.49 4.90
C VAL A 265 21.46 6.51 5.92
N GLN A 266 21.82 5.30 5.46
CA GLN A 266 22.39 4.25 6.30
C GLN A 266 23.48 3.48 5.55
N ALA A 267 24.66 3.39 6.13
CA ALA A 267 25.72 2.55 5.60
C ALA A 267 25.45 1.06 5.88
N VAL A 268 25.66 0.22 4.86
CA VAL A 268 25.49 -1.24 4.90
C VAL A 268 26.48 -1.90 3.92
N ASP A 269 27.36 -2.77 4.37
CA ASP A 269 28.31 -3.53 3.51
C ASP A 269 29.11 -2.66 2.52
N GLY A 270 29.63 -1.54 2.97
CA GLY A 270 30.40 -0.62 2.12
C GLY A 270 29.59 0.10 1.04
N LYS A 271 28.25 0.05 1.12
CA LYS A 271 27.31 0.82 0.33
C LYS A 271 26.48 1.71 1.25
N THR A 272 25.74 2.63 0.66
CA THR A 272 24.76 3.47 1.38
C THR A 272 23.36 3.20 0.85
N VAL A 273 22.44 2.90 1.75
CA VAL A 273 20.99 2.96 1.49
C VAL A 273 20.57 4.40 1.63
N VAL A 274 20.01 4.96 0.58
CA VAL A 274 19.45 6.32 0.55
C VAL A 274 17.93 6.21 0.49
N VAL A 275 17.24 6.83 1.44
CA VAL A 275 15.78 6.91 1.48
C VAL A 275 15.38 8.36 1.30
N ASN A 276 14.87 8.70 0.12
CA ASN A 276 14.39 10.03 -0.20
C ASN A 276 13.17 10.40 0.65
N PRO A 277 12.97 11.68 0.98
CA PRO A 277 11.78 12.11 1.72
C PRO A 277 10.49 11.76 0.98
N PRO A 278 9.37 11.53 1.69
CA PRO A 278 8.09 11.26 1.05
C PRO A 278 7.57 12.49 0.30
N TYR A 279 6.67 12.27 -0.65
CA TYR A 279 5.83 13.35 -1.16
C TYR A 279 4.99 13.96 -0.03
N PRO A 280 4.62 15.24 -0.12
CA PRO A 280 3.53 15.78 0.70
C PRO A 280 2.27 14.92 0.56
N PRO A 281 1.41 14.85 1.59
CA PRO A 281 0.14 14.13 1.49
C PRO A 281 -0.61 14.50 0.21
N MET A 282 -1.23 13.52 -0.42
CA MET A 282 -2.04 13.74 -1.62
C MET A 282 -3.17 14.73 -1.34
N THR A 283 -3.54 15.50 -2.35
CA THR A 283 -4.80 16.26 -2.33
C THR A 283 -5.99 15.32 -2.48
N GLU A 284 -7.17 15.79 -2.15
CA GLU A 284 -8.42 15.07 -2.37
C GLU A 284 -8.59 14.62 -3.83
N LYS A 285 -8.31 15.52 -4.79
CA LYS A 285 -8.40 15.21 -6.23
C LYS A 285 -7.41 14.14 -6.69
N GLU A 286 -6.20 14.14 -6.14
CA GLU A 286 -5.19 13.10 -6.44
C GLU A 286 -5.64 11.73 -5.90
N LEU A 287 -6.24 11.70 -4.71
CA LEU A 287 -6.78 10.48 -4.14
C LEU A 287 -8.01 10.00 -4.93
N ASP A 288 -8.96 10.89 -5.25
CA ASP A 288 -10.13 10.57 -6.06
C ASP A 288 -9.73 9.97 -7.41
N ARG A 289 -8.70 10.54 -8.08
CA ARG A 289 -8.19 9.99 -9.35
C ARG A 289 -7.80 8.51 -9.22
N SER A 290 -7.18 8.11 -8.12
CA SER A 290 -6.79 6.72 -7.90
C SER A 290 -7.98 5.77 -7.72
N PHE A 291 -9.05 6.23 -7.07
CA PHE A 291 -10.26 5.44 -6.85
C PHE A 291 -11.22 5.45 -8.03
N ASP A 292 -11.20 6.50 -8.85
CA ASP A 292 -12.06 6.68 -10.00
C ASP A 292 -11.58 5.97 -11.27
N LEU A 293 -10.46 5.24 -11.21
CA LEU A 293 -9.98 4.41 -12.30
C LEU A 293 -10.95 3.26 -12.63
N PRO A 294 -10.91 2.72 -13.87
CA PRO A 294 -11.90 1.77 -14.35
C PRO A 294 -11.73 0.36 -13.79
N TYR A 295 -11.82 0.20 -12.47
CA TYR A 295 -11.79 -1.12 -11.83
C TYR A 295 -13.03 -1.92 -12.20
N THR A 296 -12.85 -3.22 -12.47
CA THR A 296 -14.00 -4.14 -12.60
C THR A 296 -14.62 -4.46 -11.24
N ARG A 297 -13.90 -4.28 -10.14
CA ARG A 297 -14.22 -4.68 -8.76
C ARG A 297 -14.46 -6.19 -8.60
N LEU A 298 -13.92 -6.99 -9.50
CA LEU A 298 -14.09 -8.44 -9.55
C LEU A 298 -12.73 -9.16 -9.58
N PRO A 299 -12.66 -10.40 -9.07
CA PRO A 299 -11.51 -11.26 -9.32
C PRO A 299 -11.33 -11.50 -10.83
N HIS A 300 -10.07 -11.68 -11.24
CA HIS A 300 -9.77 -12.02 -12.64
C HIS A 300 -10.47 -13.32 -13.06
N PRO A 301 -11.02 -13.45 -14.29
CA PRO A 301 -11.78 -14.61 -14.75
C PRO A 301 -11.05 -15.96 -14.64
N LYS A 302 -9.70 -15.97 -14.55
CA LYS A 302 -8.91 -17.18 -14.29
C LYS A 302 -9.29 -17.89 -12.97
N TYR A 303 -9.94 -17.19 -12.04
CA TYR A 303 -10.39 -17.72 -10.75
C TYR A 303 -11.87 -18.12 -10.77
N LYS A 304 -12.51 -18.24 -11.94
CA LYS A 304 -13.90 -18.70 -12.03
C LYS A 304 -14.11 -20.00 -11.26
N GLY A 305 -15.11 -20.01 -10.39
CA GLY A 305 -15.44 -21.16 -9.52
C GLY A 305 -14.54 -21.30 -8.27
N LYS A 306 -13.62 -20.36 -8.04
CA LYS A 306 -12.79 -20.32 -6.83
C LYS A 306 -13.12 -19.10 -5.99
N ARG A 307 -13.15 -19.29 -4.68
CA ARG A 307 -13.39 -18.23 -3.72
C ARG A 307 -12.06 -17.56 -3.33
N ILE A 308 -12.06 -16.24 -3.21
CA ILE A 308 -10.94 -15.46 -2.64
C ILE A 308 -11.49 -14.80 -1.37
N PRO A 309 -11.15 -15.29 -0.15
CA PRO A 309 -11.77 -14.80 1.08
C PRO A 309 -11.61 -13.31 1.31
N ALA A 310 -10.43 -12.74 1.02
CA ALA A 310 -10.20 -11.30 1.16
C ALA A 310 -11.12 -10.46 0.25
N TYR A 311 -11.41 -10.95 -0.95
CA TYR A 311 -12.38 -10.29 -1.84
C TYR A 311 -13.80 -10.35 -1.28
N ASP A 312 -14.22 -11.49 -0.76
CA ASP A 312 -15.57 -11.62 -0.18
C ASP A 312 -15.80 -10.67 1.00
N MET A 313 -14.75 -10.39 1.78
CA MET A 313 -14.82 -9.45 2.90
C MET A 313 -15.02 -8.01 2.45
N ILE A 314 -14.49 -7.61 1.28
CA ILE A 314 -14.42 -6.21 0.88
C ILE A 314 -15.24 -5.86 -0.36
N LYS A 315 -15.84 -6.84 -1.05
CA LYS A 315 -16.53 -6.62 -2.34
C LYS A 315 -17.61 -5.54 -2.30
N PHE A 316 -18.26 -5.35 -1.15
CA PHE A 316 -19.28 -4.33 -0.91
C PHE A 316 -18.81 -3.27 0.10
N SER A 317 -17.52 -3.04 0.20
CA SER A 317 -16.96 -1.97 1.00
C SER A 317 -16.46 -0.82 0.13
N VAL A 318 -16.51 0.39 0.68
CA VAL A 318 -15.99 1.61 0.05
C VAL A 318 -15.05 2.29 1.02
N ASN A 319 -13.81 2.47 0.58
CA ASN A 319 -12.82 3.17 1.37
C ASN A 319 -12.94 4.69 1.15
N ILE A 320 -13.13 5.45 2.23
CA ILE A 320 -13.40 6.89 2.17
C ILE A 320 -12.18 7.77 2.44
N HIS A 321 -11.11 7.21 3.03
CA HIS A 321 -9.86 7.94 3.30
C HIS A 321 -8.69 6.99 3.50
N ARG A 322 -7.49 7.51 3.41
CA ARG A 322 -6.22 6.86 3.75
C ARG A 322 -5.50 7.62 4.85
N GLY A 323 -4.52 6.96 5.48
CA GLY A 323 -3.77 7.50 6.60
C GLY A 323 -4.43 7.26 7.95
N CYS A 324 -3.64 7.33 9.02
CA CYS A 324 -4.12 7.14 10.39
C CYS A 324 -3.19 7.85 11.38
N PHE A 325 -3.73 8.78 12.14
CA PHE A 325 -2.99 9.47 13.20
C PHE A 325 -3.08 8.79 14.58
N GLY A 326 -3.50 7.53 14.61
CA GLY A 326 -3.64 6.75 15.85
C GLY A 326 -2.30 6.46 16.52
N GLY A 327 -1.25 6.15 15.75
CA GLY A 327 0.09 5.85 16.27
C GLY A 327 0.15 4.63 17.18
N CYS A 328 -0.68 3.61 16.92
CA CYS A 328 -0.70 2.37 17.72
C CYS A 328 0.59 1.58 17.49
N ALA A 329 1.26 1.16 18.55
CA ALA A 329 2.57 0.51 18.50
C ALA A 329 2.61 -0.80 17.69
N PHE A 330 1.48 -1.50 17.58
CA PHE A 330 1.37 -2.75 16.83
C PHE A 330 0.97 -2.57 15.35
N CYS A 331 0.58 -1.35 14.96
CA CYS A 331 -0.08 -1.12 13.67
C CYS A 331 0.85 -0.40 12.68
N THR A 332 1.02 -0.99 11.50
CA THR A 332 1.87 -0.42 10.45
C THR A 332 1.14 0.53 9.50
N ILE A 333 -0.16 0.75 9.68
CA ILE A 333 -0.96 1.61 8.78
C ILE A 333 -0.40 3.04 8.74
N SER A 334 -0.12 3.65 9.89
CA SER A 334 0.45 5.00 9.93
C SER A 334 1.85 5.07 9.32
N ALA A 335 2.65 4.03 9.48
CA ALA A 335 4.00 3.95 8.91
C ALA A 335 4.00 3.73 7.38
N HIS A 336 2.95 3.09 6.85
CA HIS A 336 2.83 2.79 5.42
C HIS A 336 1.96 3.81 4.67
N GLN A 337 0.75 4.10 5.15
CA GLN A 337 -0.16 5.06 4.53
C GLN A 337 0.10 6.52 4.94
N GLY A 338 0.90 6.72 5.98
CA GLY A 338 1.17 8.03 6.57
C GLY A 338 0.25 8.38 7.73
N LYS A 339 0.69 9.35 8.52
CA LYS A 339 -0.04 9.88 9.68
C LYS A 339 -1.18 10.83 9.26
N PHE A 340 -1.00 11.56 8.17
CA PHE A 340 -1.94 12.58 7.73
C PHE A 340 -3.09 11.96 6.95
N ILE A 341 -4.32 12.31 7.36
CA ILE A 341 -5.52 11.81 6.69
C ILE A 341 -5.66 12.49 5.32
N VAL A 342 -5.83 11.68 4.30
CA VAL A 342 -6.24 12.11 2.97
C VAL A 342 -7.60 11.51 2.69
N SER A 343 -8.62 12.36 2.57
CA SER A 343 -10.01 11.95 2.40
C SER A 343 -10.44 12.12 0.94
N ARG A 344 -11.28 11.21 0.48
CA ARG A 344 -11.95 11.32 -0.83
C ARG A 344 -13.05 12.36 -0.78
N SER A 345 -13.41 12.90 -1.95
CA SER A 345 -14.60 13.71 -2.10
C SER A 345 -15.88 12.87 -1.94
N LYS A 346 -16.96 13.53 -1.60
CA LYS A 346 -18.30 12.92 -1.54
C LYS A 346 -18.70 12.37 -2.90
N GLU A 347 -18.40 13.09 -3.96
CA GLU A 347 -18.69 12.77 -5.35
C GLU A 347 -18.02 11.46 -5.77
N SER A 348 -16.72 11.30 -5.50
CA SER A 348 -15.96 10.07 -5.79
C SER A 348 -16.50 8.88 -5.00
N ILE A 349 -16.84 9.06 -3.72
CA ILE A 349 -17.45 8.02 -2.89
C ILE A 349 -18.80 7.57 -3.46
N LEU A 350 -19.68 8.51 -3.79
CA LEU A 350 -21.01 8.19 -4.35
C LEU A 350 -20.90 7.55 -5.73
N LYS A 351 -19.94 7.95 -6.55
CA LYS A 351 -19.65 7.29 -7.82
C LYS A 351 -19.31 5.81 -7.62
N GLU A 352 -18.40 5.51 -6.68
CA GLU A 352 -18.01 4.13 -6.37
C GLU A 352 -19.17 3.31 -5.79
N VAL A 353 -20.00 3.90 -4.91
CA VAL A 353 -21.20 3.24 -4.39
C VAL A 353 -22.13 2.83 -5.52
N LYS A 354 -22.34 3.71 -6.53
CA LYS A 354 -23.17 3.39 -7.72
C LYS A 354 -22.59 2.25 -8.56
N GLU A 355 -21.28 2.04 -8.55
CA GLU A 355 -20.65 0.88 -9.18
C GLU A 355 -20.85 -0.39 -8.35
N VAL A 356 -20.73 -0.29 -7.03
CA VAL A 356 -20.94 -1.43 -6.10
C VAL A 356 -22.37 -1.97 -6.20
N VAL A 357 -23.38 -1.12 -6.31
CA VAL A 357 -24.78 -1.56 -6.42
C VAL A 357 -25.07 -2.34 -7.73
N GLN A 358 -24.22 -2.21 -8.74
CA GLN A 358 -24.32 -2.97 -10.00
C GLN A 358 -23.70 -4.37 -9.92
N LEU A 359 -22.98 -4.70 -8.83
CA LEU A 359 -22.35 -6.01 -8.68
C LEU A 359 -23.39 -7.12 -8.54
N PRO A 360 -23.12 -8.32 -9.11
CA PRO A 360 -24.14 -9.38 -9.26
C PRO A 360 -24.82 -9.81 -7.97
N ASP A 361 -24.06 -9.85 -6.86
CA ASP A 361 -24.52 -10.38 -5.58
C ASP A 361 -24.95 -9.28 -4.59
N PHE A 362 -25.04 -8.02 -5.03
CA PHE A 362 -25.40 -6.92 -4.15
C PHE A 362 -26.87 -7.02 -3.74
N LYS A 363 -27.15 -6.94 -2.44
CA LYS A 363 -28.51 -7.07 -1.87
C LYS A 363 -28.98 -5.83 -1.11
N GLY A 364 -28.35 -4.69 -1.35
CA GLY A 364 -28.68 -3.40 -0.74
C GLY A 364 -27.88 -3.03 0.51
N ASN A 365 -26.93 -3.86 0.95
CA ASN A 365 -26.14 -3.59 2.14
C ASN A 365 -24.67 -3.34 1.78
N LEU A 366 -24.16 -2.15 2.14
CA LEU A 366 -22.72 -1.87 2.13
C LEU A 366 -22.10 -2.43 3.42
N SER A 367 -21.15 -3.34 3.28
CA SER A 367 -20.50 -3.99 4.43
C SER A 367 -19.57 -3.05 5.20
N ASP A 368 -19.02 -2.07 4.54
CA ASP A 368 -18.18 -1.02 5.15
C ASP A 368 -18.18 0.24 4.29
N LEU A 369 -18.43 1.36 4.91
CA LEU A 369 -18.19 2.70 4.37
C LEU A 369 -17.21 3.38 5.32
N GLY A 370 -15.92 3.08 5.13
CA GLY A 370 -14.92 3.37 6.16
C GLY A 370 -13.49 3.55 5.65
N GLY A 371 -12.54 3.24 6.51
CA GLY A 371 -11.11 3.42 6.26
C GLY A 371 -10.30 2.81 7.39
N PRO A 372 -9.01 3.17 7.55
CA PRO A 372 -8.20 2.67 8.67
C PRO A 372 -8.83 2.88 10.05
N SER A 373 -9.64 3.95 10.17
CA SER A 373 -10.61 4.19 11.25
C SER A 373 -11.66 5.15 10.70
N ALA A 374 -12.89 4.69 10.50
CA ALA A 374 -13.92 5.43 9.76
C ALA A 374 -14.12 6.87 10.24
N ASN A 375 -14.10 7.08 11.56
CA ASN A 375 -14.30 8.40 12.15
C ASN A 375 -13.08 9.33 12.14
N MET A 376 -12.07 9.03 11.31
CA MET A 376 -11.00 9.98 10.96
C MET A 376 -11.26 10.72 9.64
N TYR A 377 -12.34 10.40 8.95
CA TYR A 377 -12.70 11.06 7.68
C TYR A 377 -12.77 12.58 7.82
N LYS A 378 -12.07 13.31 6.93
CA LYS A 378 -11.96 14.79 6.94
C LYS A 378 -11.38 15.38 8.25
N MET A 379 -10.72 14.57 9.08
CA MET A 379 -10.03 15.06 10.27
C MET A 379 -8.56 15.38 9.95
N GLY A 380 -8.04 16.42 10.61
CA GLY A 380 -6.67 16.87 10.44
C GLY A 380 -6.34 18.04 11.37
N GLY A 381 -5.13 18.60 11.23
CA GLY A 381 -4.75 19.80 12.00
C GLY A 381 -5.52 21.04 11.54
N LYS A 382 -6.02 21.81 12.47
CA LYS A 382 -6.66 23.12 12.21
C LYS A 382 -5.64 24.14 11.68
N ASP A 383 -4.45 24.12 12.24
CA ASP A 383 -3.29 24.89 11.82
C ASP A 383 -2.19 23.94 11.32
N LEU A 384 -1.98 23.91 10.02
CA LEU A 384 -0.98 23.05 9.39
C LEU A 384 0.46 23.50 9.70
N SER A 385 0.68 24.78 10.07
CA SER A 385 2.01 25.28 10.42
C SER A 385 2.56 24.58 11.67
N LEU A 386 1.66 24.28 12.64
CA LEU A 386 1.98 23.48 13.81
C LEU A 386 2.23 22.02 13.47
N CYS A 387 1.45 21.45 12.54
CA CYS A 387 1.61 20.08 12.08
C CYS A 387 2.94 19.86 11.32
N LYS A 388 3.39 20.84 10.55
CA LYS A 388 4.68 20.77 9.81
C LYS A 388 5.88 20.55 10.72
N ARG A 389 5.85 21.06 11.95
CA ARG A 389 6.93 20.95 12.94
C ARG A 389 6.72 19.79 13.93
N CYS A 390 5.57 19.13 13.88
CA CYS A 390 5.19 18.10 14.83
C CYS A 390 5.88 16.76 14.55
N LYS A 391 6.54 16.20 15.58
CA LYS A 391 7.20 14.90 15.54
C LYS A 391 6.42 13.78 16.26
N ARG A 392 5.26 14.11 16.85
CA ARG A 392 4.49 13.14 17.65
C ARG A 392 3.96 12.01 16.77
N PRO A 393 4.09 10.74 17.19
CA PRO A 393 3.55 9.60 16.44
C PRO A 393 2.01 9.54 16.45
N SER A 394 1.36 10.14 17.47
CA SER A 394 -0.10 10.12 17.62
C SER A 394 -0.66 11.51 17.83
N CYS A 395 -1.82 11.80 17.21
CA CYS A 395 -2.60 13.02 17.50
C CYS A 395 -3.64 12.82 18.60
N ILE A 396 -3.78 11.60 19.13
CA ILE A 396 -4.81 11.24 20.10
C ILE A 396 -4.24 10.66 21.39
N HIS A 397 -3.00 10.18 21.39
CA HIS A 397 -2.35 9.62 22.57
C HIS A 397 -1.15 10.50 23.01
N PRO A 398 -0.89 10.72 24.31
CA PRO A 398 -1.72 10.34 25.49
C PRO A 398 -2.97 11.20 25.69
N LYS A 399 -3.10 12.29 24.95
CA LYS A 399 -4.26 13.19 24.92
C LYS A 399 -4.54 13.65 23.49
N VAL A 400 -5.82 13.86 23.19
CA VAL A 400 -6.24 14.45 21.91
C VAL A 400 -5.56 15.81 21.73
N CYS A 401 -4.94 15.98 20.56
CA CYS A 401 -4.21 17.21 20.24
C CYS A 401 -5.19 18.40 20.13
N PRO A 402 -4.96 19.51 20.82
CA PRO A 402 -5.83 20.69 20.72
C PRO A 402 -5.95 21.26 19.32
N ASN A 403 -4.91 21.05 18.50
CA ASN A 403 -4.90 21.45 17.09
C ASN A 403 -5.66 20.46 16.18
N LEU A 404 -6.12 19.31 16.67
CA LEU A 404 -6.87 18.35 15.87
C LEU A 404 -8.32 18.82 15.68
N ASN A 405 -8.78 18.87 14.43
CA ASN A 405 -10.20 18.95 14.11
C ASN A 405 -10.82 17.57 14.33
N THR A 406 -11.76 17.48 15.27
CA THR A 406 -12.45 16.22 15.62
C THR A 406 -13.92 16.21 15.20
N ASN A 407 -14.31 17.09 14.27
CA ASN A 407 -15.67 17.20 13.79
C ASN A 407 -16.10 15.95 12.99
N HIS A 408 -17.13 15.25 13.47
CA HIS A 408 -17.68 14.04 12.82
C HIS A 408 -18.79 14.35 11.79
N ARG A 409 -19.22 15.60 11.64
CA ARG A 409 -20.31 15.96 10.73
C ARG A 409 -20.04 15.53 9.28
N PRO A 410 -18.83 15.70 8.71
CA PRO A 410 -18.54 15.25 7.34
C PRO A 410 -18.76 13.75 7.13
N LEU A 411 -18.45 12.93 8.13
CA LEU A 411 -18.70 11.48 8.07
C LEU A 411 -20.21 11.19 8.03
N LEU A 412 -20.99 11.82 8.89
CA LEU A 412 -22.45 11.66 8.92
C LEU A 412 -23.09 12.10 7.61
N ASP A 413 -22.62 13.19 7.02
CA ASP A 413 -23.12 13.70 5.72
C ASP A 413 -22.86 12.70 4.56
N ILE A 414 -21.80 11.91 4.61
CA ILE A 414 -21.56 10.81 3.67
C ILE A 414 -22.59 9.70 3.88
N TYR A 415 -22.80 9.26 5.11
CA TYR A 415 -23.78 8.20 5.41
C TYR A 415 -25.17 8.58 4.95
N TYR A 416 -25.63 9.79 5.27
CA TYR A 416 -26.95 10.27 4.79
C TYR A 416 -27.06 10.29 3.27
N ALA A 417 -26.00 10.73 2.60
CA ALA A 417 -26.00 10.77 1.15
C ALA A 417 -26.06 9.36 0.53
N VAL A 418 -25.35 8.41 1.11
CA VAL A 418 -25.36 7.02 0.66
C VAL A 418 -26.70 6.34 0.96
N ASP A 419 -27.23 6.49 2.17
CA ASP A 419 -28.51 5.89 2.56
C ASP A 419 -29.72 6.53 1.85
N SER A 420 -29.55 7.71 1.24
CA SER A 420 -30.59 8.30 0.39
C SER A 420 -30.69 7.67 -1.01
N LEU A 421 -29.74 6.80 -1.39
CA LEU A 421 -29.78 6.11 -2.68
C LEU A 421 -30.82 4.97 -2.61
N PRO A 422 -31.72 4.83 -3.62
CA PRO A 422 -32.83 3.87 -3.58
C PRO A 422 -32.36 2.40 -3.56
N GLU A 423 -31.17 2.12 -4.07
CA GLU A 423 -30.58 0.79 -4.09
C GLU A 423 -29.96 0.37 -2.76
N ILE A 424 -29.74 1.33 -1.84
CA ILE A 424 -29.12 1.10 -0.55
C ILE A 424 -30.18 0.91 0.52
N LYS A 425 -30.20 -0.25 1.14
CA LYS A 425 -31.04 -0.54 2.31
C LYS A 425 -30.35 -0.09 3.60
N ARG A 426 -29.03 -0.26 3.66
CA ARG A 426 -28.23 0.11 4.83
C ARG A 426 -26.74 0.18 4.50
N SER A 427 -26.08 1.16 5.10
CA SER A 427 -24.61 1.24 5.14
C SER A 427 -24.10 1.01 6.57
N PHE A 428 -22.91 0.39 6.68
CA PHE A 428 -22.30 0.06 7.95
C PHE A 428 -20.86 0.55 8.06
N ILE A 429 -20.39 0.70 9.30
CA ILE A 429 -18.97 0.84 9.62
C ILE A 429 -18.44 -0.56 10.01
N GLY A 430 -17.80 -1.24 9.07
CA GLY A 430 -17.18 -2.54 9.32
C GLY A 430 -15.71 -2.44 9.73
N SER A 431 -15.02 -1.39 9.27
CA SER A 431 -13.59 -1.14 9.55
C SER A 431 -13.29 -0.65 10.97
N GLY A 432 -14.31 -0.23 11.72
CA GLY A 432 -14.19 0.22 13.10
C GLY A 432 -14.01 1.73 13.25
N VAL A 433 -14.11 2.16 14.49
CA VAL A 433 -14.02 3.57 14.92
C VAL A 433 -13.06 3.75 16.09
N ARG A 434 -12.52 4.93 16.22
CA ARG A 434 -11.69 5.32 17.37
C ARG A 434 -12.58 5.85 18.50
N TYR A 435 -12.62 5.11 19.60
CA TYR A 435 -13.41 5.48 20.78
C TYR A 435 -12.90 6.72 21.49
N ASP A 436 -11.57 6.91 21.53
CA ASP A 436 -10.96 8.11 22.11
C ASP A 436 -11.47 9.38 21.42
N LEU A 437 -11.74 9.36 20.11
CA LEU A 437 -12.38 10.48 19.41
C LEU A 437 -13.87 10.59 19.71
N LEU A 438 -14.60 9.47 19.80
CA LEU A 438 -16.01 9.47 20.16
C LEU A 438 -16.23 9.96 21.58
N LEU A 439 -15.46 9.46 22.54
CA LEU A 439 -15.55 9.87 23.94
C LEU A 439 -15.14 11.33 24.15
N HIS A 440 -14.19 11.83 23.36
CA HIS A 440 -13.80 13.25 23.39
C HIS A 440 -14.97 14.17 23.02
N GLN A 441 -15.92 13.71 22.21
CA GLN A 441 -17.11 14.42 21.76
C GLN A 441 -18.42 13.72 22.18
N SER A 442 -18.44 13.02 23.28
CA SER A 442 -19.59 12.20 23.74
C SER A 442 -20.91 12.97 23.93
N LYS A 443 -20.85 14.30 24.06
CA LYS A 443 -22.04 15.17 24.13
C LYS A 443 -22.54 15.64 22.75
N ASP A 444 -21.81 15.34 21.68
CA ASP A 444 -22.19 15.72 20.32
C ASP A 444 -23.27 14.78 19.78
N ALA A 445 -24.42 15.33 19.40
CA ALA A 445 -25.53 14.57 18.81
C ALA A 445 -25.12 13.81 17.54
N THR A 446 -24.16 14.34 16.76
CA THR A 446 -23.59 13.70 15.56
C THR A 446 -22.89 12.41 15.92
N VAL A 447 -22.07 12.41 16.97
CA VAL A 447 -21.36 11.23 17.46
C VAL A 447 -22.34 10.17 17.94
N ASN A 448 -23.36 10.55 18.72
CA ASN A 448 -24.38 9.63 19.20
C ASN A 448 -25.12 8.96 18.05
N LYS A 449 -25.45 9.71 16.99
CA LYS A 449 -26.13 9.19 15.82
C LYS A 449 -25.25 8.22 15.01
N ILE A 450 -23.97 8.53 14.78
CA ILE A 450 -23.03 7.61 14.14
C ILE A 450 -22.95 6.29 14.92
N THR A 451 -22.84 6.38 16.24
CA THR A 451 -22.71 5.20 17.11
C THR A 451 -23.97 4.35 17.08
N ALA A 452 -25.16 4.98 17.16
CA ALA A 452 -26.43 4.24 17.22
C ALA A 452 -26.87 3.63 15.89
N GLU A 453 -26.65 4.33 14.77
CA GLU A 453 -27.22 3.94 13.49
C GLU A 453 -26.25 3.17 12.58
N TYR A 454 -24.96 3.51 12.59
CA TYR A 454 -24.01 3.01 11.59
C TYR A 454 -22.98 2.02 12.13
N THR A 455 -22.86 1.92 13.44
CA THR A 455 -21.93 0.98 14.03
C THR A 455 -22.62 -0.39 14.20
N LEU A 456 -22.05 -1.43 13.59
CA LEU A 456 -22.65 -2.77 13.48
C LEU A 456 -22.97 -3.39 14.84
N SER A 457 -22.16 -3.15 15.83
CA SER A 457 -22.41 -3.57 17.21
C SER A 457 -21.34 -2.99 18.12
N LEU A 458 -21.73 -2.41 19.24
CA LEU A 458 -20.80 -2.02 20.30
C LEU A 458 -20.00 -3.22 20.83
N ILE A 459 -20.56 -4.43 20.77
CA ILE A 459 -19.89 -5.68 21.20
C ILE A 459 -18.77 -6.07 20.22
N HIS A 460 -18.95 -5.85 18.93
CA HIS A 460 -17.93 -6.16 17.93
C HIS A 460 -16.86 -5.07 17.82
N ILE A 461 -17.16 -3.90 18.31
CA ILE A 461 -16.26 -2.74 18.28
C ILE A 461 -15.40 -2.67 19.55
N SER A 462 -15.96 -3.08 20.67
CA SER A 462 -15.25 -3.25 21.93
C SER A 462 -14.86 -4.73 22.09
N GLU A 463 -13.75 -5.14 21.47
CA GLU A 463 -13.05 -6.31 22.01
C GLU A 463 -12.29 -5.86 23.26
N PRO A 464 -12.85 -6.04 24.48
CA PRO A 464 -12.12 -5.78 25.72
C PRO A 464 -10.85 -6.64 25.83
N THR A 465 -10.81 -7.76 25.10
CA THR A 465 -9.66 -8.66 24.96
C THR A 465 -8.45 -8.06 24.24
N ARG A 466 -8.64 -7.10 23.32
CA ARG A 466 -7.49 -6.37 22.71
C ARG A 466 -6.83 -5.37 23.64
N LEU A 467 -7.53 -4.92 24.66
CA LEU A 467 -6.98 -4.02 25.71
C LEU A 467 -6.28 -4.81 26.84
N GLN A 468 -6.51 -6.11 26.93
CA GLN A 468 -5.88 -6.98 27.95
C GLN A 468 -4.64 -7.72 27.47
N LEU A 469 -4.29 -7.61 26.20
CA LEU A 469 -3.08 -8.15 25.62
C LEU A 469 -2.03 -7.06 25.39
#